data_b42801651ce13094ddda51c1c7041c43
#
_entry.id   b42801651ce13094ddda51c1c7041c43
#
_cell.length_a   1.000
_cell.length_b   1.000
_cell.length_c   1.000
_cell.angle_alpha   90.00
_cell.angle_beta   90.00
_cell.angle_gamma   90.00
#
_symmetry.space_group_name_H-M   'P 1'
#
loop_
_entity.id
_entity.type
_entity.pdbx_description
1 polymer ?
#
loop_
_entity_poly.entity_id
_entity_poly.type
_entity_poly.pdbx_seq_one_letter_code
_entity_poly.pdbx_strand_id
1 'polypeptide(L)'
;MMNLRAPLFSLLLLAGCQAPVAEAPLAGARIGGPFTLTDQNGKARTDRDFAGKYRIMYFGYTFCPDVCPVDVAHLVAGYRAFAKADPARAAKIIPVFVSVDPERDTSAVLKQFTAAFDPALVGLTGTSEQVAAITKAYGVVVQIQKIAGNPNYLVDHSRAAYLMDPDGKPIALLSQDAKPGVIAGELSKWVK
;
A
#
# COMPACT_ATOMS: atom_id res chain seq x y z
N MET A 1 -59.61 -12.83 51.44
CA MET A 1 -59.42 -13.07 50.00
C MET A 1 -58.47 -12.00 49.51
N MET A 2 -57.23 -12.34 49.34
CA MET A 2 -56.11 -11.41 49.02
C MET A 2 -55.69 -11.66 47.61
N ASN A 3 -56.01 -10.76 46.65
CA ASN A 3 -55.63 -10.86 45.23
C ASN A 3 -54.22 -10.31 45.03
N LEU A 4 -53.27 -11.24 44.84
CA LEU A 4 -51.92 -10.91 44.51
C LEU A 4 -51.78 -10.71 42.97
N ARG A 5 -51.71 -9.43 42.53
CA ARG A 5 -51.45 -9.08 41.12
C ARG A 5 -49.91 -9.01 40.92
N ALA A 6 -49.36 -9.97 40.20
CA ALA A 6 -47.95 -9.94 39.78
C ALA A 6 -47.76 -8.96 38.59
N PRO A 7 -46.76 -8.09 38.60
CA PRO A 7 -46.45 -7.26 37.43
C PRO A 7 -45.70 -8.08 36.38
N LEU A 8 -46.24 -8.11 35.17
CA LEU A 8 -45.53 -8.62 33.96
C LEU A 8 -44.44 -7.65 33.58
N PHE A 9 -43.21 -8.04 33.79
CA PHE A 9 -42.02 -7.31 33.30
C PHE A 9 -41.80 -7.64 31.82
N SER A 10 -42.20 -6.74 30.92
CA SER A 10 -41.95 -6.86 29.47
C SER A 10 -40.47 -6.58 29.18
N LEU A 11 -39.71 -7.61 28.88
CA LEU A 11 -38.32 -7.50 28.46
C LEU A 11 -38.29 -7.04 27.00
N LEU A 12 -38.05 -5.73 26.76
CA LEU A 12 -37.76 -5.21 25.41
C LEU A 12 -36.40 -5.69 24.95
N LEU A 13 -36.37 -6.64 24.03
CA LEU A 13 -35.19 -7.04 23.29
C LEU A 13 -34.85 -5.95 22.27
N LEU A 14 -33.86 -5.10 22.57
CA LEU A 14 -33.24 -4.19 21.62
C LEU A 14 -32.40 -5.03 20.62
N ALA A 15 -32.97 -5.39 19.49
CA ALA A 15 -32.25 -5.91 18.35
C ALA A 15 -31.41 -4.78 17.75
N GLY A 16 -30.13 -4.70 18.12
CA GLY A 16 -29.18 -3.79 17.53
C GLY A 16 -28.95 -4.19 16.09
N CYS A 17 -29.45 -3.41 15.14
CA CYS A 17 -29.02 -3.50 13.73
C CYS A 17 -27.54 -3.16 13.64
N GLN A 18 -26.67 -4.17 13.61
CA GLN A 18 -25.29 -3.99 13.19
C GLN A 18 -25.30 -3.74 11.69
N ALA A 19 -24.90 -2.55 11.27
CA ALA A 19 -24.64 -2.27 9.86
C ALA A 19 -23.61 -3.26 9.33
N PRO A 20 -23.80 -3.83 8.13
CA PRO A 20 -22.83 -4.77 7.55
C PRO A 20 -21.46 -4.08 7.44
N VAL A 21 -20.44 -4.69 8.00
CA VAL A 21 -19.06 -4.23 7.82
C VAL A 21 -18.75 -4.36 6.34
N ALA A 22 -18.41 -3.23 5.68
CA ALA A 22 -18.06 -3.24 4.27
C ALA A 22 -16.86 -4.19 4.06
N GLU A 23 -17.04 -5.19 3.21
CA GLU A 23 -15.97 -6.11 2.84
C GLU A 23 -14.91 -5.37 2.04
N ALA A 24 -13.63 -5.69 2.28
CA ALA A 24 -12.53 -5.08 1.57
C ALA A 24 -12.55 -5.49 0.08
N PRO A 25 -12.38 -4.56 -0.87
CA PRO A 25 -12.52 -4.84 -2.31
C PRO A 25 -11.63 -5.97 -2.84
N LEU A 26 -10.48 -6.19 -2.20
CA LEU A 26 -9.54 -7.26 -2.56
C LEU A 26 -9.55 -8.42 -1.55
N ALA A 27 -10.58 -8.55 -0.72
CA ALA A 27 -10.70 -9.67 0.21
C ALA A 27 -10.64 -11.01 -0.54
N GLY A 28 -9.77 -11.91 -0.07
CA GLY A 28 -9.57 -13.22 -0.70
C GLY A 28 -8.75 -13.22 -2.00
N ALA A 29 -8.34 -12.06 -2.53
CA ALA A 29 -7.46 -12.00 -3.68
C ALA A 29 -6.07 -12.57 -3.33
N ARG A 30 -5.50 -13.34 -4.26
CA ARG A 30 -4.13 -13.90 -4.13
C ARG A 30 -3.10 -12.87 -4.60
N ILE A 31 -2.99 -11.77 -3.85
CA ILE A 31 -2.06 -10.66 -4.09
C ILE A 31 -1.22 -10.48 -2.84
N GLY A 32 0.10 -10.32 -3.01
CA GLY A 32 1.06 -10.26 -1.90
C GLY A 32 1.68 -11.60 -1.59
N GLY A 33 2.51 -11.64 -0.57
CA GLY A 33 3.24 -12.83 -0.15
C GLY A 33 4.62 -12.48 0.40
N PRO A 34 5.40 -13.48 0.80
CA PRO A 34 6.74 -13.28 1.33
C PRO A 34 7.68 -12.71 0.25
N PHE A 35 8.53 -11.79 0.67
CA PHE A 35 9.60 -11.24 -0.19
C PHE A 35 10.86 -10.98 0.62
N THR A 36 11.99 -10.90 -0.07
CA THR A 36 13.26 -10.39 0.46
C THR A 36 13.82 -9.42 -0.58
N LEU A 37 13.98 -8.17 -0.18
CA LEU A 37 14.49 -7.08 -1.03
C LEU A 37 15.55 -6.28 -0.25
N THR A 38 16.13 -5.27 -0.87
CA THR A 38 17.10 -4.35 -0.28
C THR A 38 16.50 -2.96 -0.21
N ASP A 39 16.57 -2.30 0.95
CA ASP A 39 16.06 -0.94 1.09
C ASP A 39 17.04 0.13 0.57
N GLN A 40 16.59 1.38 0.55
CA GLN A 40 17.37 2.54 0.12
C GLN A 40 18.63 2.81 0.97
N ASN A 41 18.82 2.12 2.07
CA ASN A 41 20.01 2.19 2.92
C ASN A 41 20.92 0.96 2.78
N GLY A 42 20.63 0.07 1.81
CA GLY A 42 21.39 -1.16 1.57
C GLY A 42 21.08 -2.29 2.56
N LYS A 43 20.04 -2.15 3.39
CA LYS A 43 19.65 -3.16 4.36
C LYS A 43 18.66 -4.16 3.75
N ALA A 44 18.88 -5.45 3.97
CA ALA A 44 17.90 -6.48 3.61
C ALA A 44 16.58 -6.27 4.37
N ARG A 45 15.47 -6.35 3.65
CA ARG A 45 14.11 -6.20 4.18
C ARG A 45 13.23 -7.34 3.70
N THR A 46 12.47 -7.89 4.60
CA THR A 46 11.50 -8.94 4.32
C THR A 46 10.08 -8.41 4.54
N ASP A 47 9.08 -9.14 4.07
CA ASP A 47 7.67 -8.87 4.38
C ASP A 47 7.40 -8.79 5.88
N ARG A 48 8.14 -9.56 6.70
CA ARG A 48 8.03 -9.60 8.17
C ARG A 48 8.49 -8.30 8.84
N ASP A 49 9.38 -7.55 8.22
CA ASP A 49 9.81 -6.24 8.74
C ASP A 49 8.69 -5.20 8.71
N PHE A 50 7.62 -5.49 8.00
CA PHE A 50 6.41 -4.66 7.89
C PHE A 50 5.21 -5.23 8.65
N ALA A 51 5.38 -6.36 9.37
CA ALA A 51 4.30 -6.97 10.13
C ALA A 51 3.72 -6.01 11.17
N GLY A 52 2.40 -6.05 11.35
CA GLY A 52 1.69 -5.14 12.25
C GLY A 52 1.46 -3.73 11.68
N LYS A 53 1.90 -3.45 10.45
CA LYS A 53 1.72 -2.16 9.77
C LYS A 53 0.93 -2.34 8.48
N TYR A 54 0.04 -1.37 8.20
CA TYR A 54 -0.51 -1.20 6.86
C TYR A 54 0.59 -0.78 5.90
N ARG A 55 0.48 -1.15 4.64
CA ARG A 55 1.44 -0.77 3.61
C ARG A 55 0.72 -0.18 2.42
N ILE A 56 1.21 0.96 1.93
CA ILE A 56 0.86 1.46 0.61
C ILE A 56 1.97 1.01 -0.32
N MET A 57 1.72 -0.04 -1.12
CA MET A 57 2.72 -0.63 -2.03
C MET A 57 2.52 -0.09 -3.44
N TYR A 58 3.49 0.67 -3.96
CA TYR A 58 3.50 1.14 -5.33
C TYR A 58 4.70 0.58 -6.07
N PHE A 59 4.48 0.09 -7.29
CA PHE A 59 5.51 -0.47 -8.15
C PHE A 59 5.83 0.52 -9.26
N GLY A 60 7.12 0.82 -9.47
CA GLY A 60 7.58 1.79 -10.45
C GLY A 60 9.10 1.76 -10.61
N TYR A 61 9.67 2.74 -11.31
CA TYR A 61 11.12 2.89 -11.43
C TYR A 61 11.51 4.37 -11.42
N THR A 62 12.73 4.67 -10.95
CA THR A 62 13.15 6.06 -10.71
C THR A 62 13.45 6.81 -12.01
N PHE A 63 13.83 6.10 -13.08
CA PHE A 63 14.10 6.65 -14.40
C PHE A 63 12.86 6.81 -15.28
N CYS A 64 11.66 6.65 -14.70
CA CYS A 64 10.40 6.92 -15.39
C CYS A 64 10.30 8.44 -15.67
N PRO A 65 10.16 8.84 -16.94
CA PRO A 65 10.19 10.27 -17.29
C PRO A 65 8.87 11.00 -16.99
N ASP A 66 7.81 10.28 -16.60
CA ASP A 66 6.46 10.85 -16.57
C ASP A 66 5.65 10.38 -15.36
N VAL A 67 5.03 9.20 -15.42
CA VAL A 67 3.95 8.82 -14.52
C VAL A 67 4.39 8.43 -13.10
N CYS A 68 5.52 7.72 -12.93
CA CYS A 68 5.91 7.21 -11.61
C CYS A 68 6.14 8.33 -10.56
N PRO A 69 6.88 9.42 -10.86
CA PRO A 69 7.07 10.49 -9.88
C PRO A 69 5.75 11.20 -9.54
N VAL A 70 4.83 11.33 -10.52
CA VAL A 70 3.51 11.94 -10.30
C VAL A 70 2.64 11.06 -9.41
N ASP A 71 2.59 9.75 -9.67
CA ASP A 71 1.83 8.79 -8.86
C ASP A 71 2.34 8.76 -7.42
N VAL A 72 3.66 8.69 -7.23
CA VAL A 72 4.28 8.72 -5.89
C VAL A 72 3.96 10.03 -5.16
N ALA A 73 4.03 11.17 -5.87
CA ALA A 73 3.68 12.47 -5.27
C ALA A 73 2.22 12.50 -4.80
N HIS A 74 1.27 11.97 -5.58
CA HIS A 74 -0.14 11.91 -5.20
C HIS A 74 -0.39 10.96 -4.02
N LEU A 75 0.22 9.77 -4.03
CA LEU A 75 0.09 8.80 -2.93
C LEU A 75 0.64 9.37 -1.63
N VAL A 76 1.82 9.99 -1.68
CA VAL A 76 2.44 10.64 -0.52
C VAL A 76 1.61 11.82 -0.04
N ALA A 77 1.09 12.66 -0.95
CA ALA A 77 0.22 13.77 -0.57
C ALA A 77 -1.08 13.27 0.09
N GLY A 78 -1.67 12.17 -0.40
CA GLY A 78 -2.82 11.52 0.21
C GLY A 78 -2.51 10.96 1.60
N TYR A 79 -1.38 10.28 1.76
CA TYR A 79 -0.89 9.82 3.06
C TYR A 79 -0.69 10.99 4.04
N ARG A 80 -0.05 12.10 3.61
CA ARG A 80 0.14 13.29 4.45
C ARG A 80 -1.18 13.95 4.85
N ALA A 81 -2.14 14.01 3.93
CA ALA A 81 -3.48 14.54 4.23
C ALA A 81 -4.18 13.68 5.29
N PHE A 82 -4.09 12.35 5.18
CA PHE A 82 -4.58 11.43 6.19
C PHE A 82 -3.84 11.59 7.52
N ALA A 83 -2.51 11.69 7.51
CA ALA A 83 -1.68 11.86 8.70
C ALA A 83 -1.97 13.16 9.45
N LYS A 84 -2.32 14.22 8.72
CA LYS A 84 -2.75 15.50 9.33
C LYS A 84 -4.11 15.35 10.04
N ALA A 85 -5.02 14.55 9.48
CA ALA A 85 -6.35 14.33 10.04
C ALA A 85 -6.35 13.34 11.20
N ASP A 86 -5.54 12.27 11.12
CA ASP A 86 -5.45 11.21 12.13
C ASP A 86 -4.01 10.69 12.26
N PRO A 87 -3.16 11.38 13.03
CA PRO A 87 -1.76 11.00 13.20
C PRO A 87 -1.58 9.60 13.82
N ALA A 88 -2.49 9.20 14.70
CA ALA A 88 -2.41 7.92 15.41
C ALA A 88 -2.59 6.72 14.45
N ARG A 89 -3.59 6.80 13.55
CA ARG A 89 -3.77 5.76 12.52
C ARG A 89 -2.70 5.86 11.43
N ALA A 90 -2.28 7.05 11.05
CA ALA A 90 -1.22 7.23 10.06
C ALA A 90 0.12 6.63 10.50
N ALA A 91 0.45 6.67 11.79
CA ALA A 91 1.63 6.01 12.36
C ALA A 91 1.63 4.48 12.19
N LYS A 92 0.48 3.89 11.81
CA LYS A 92 0.35 2.47 11.49
C LYS A 92 0.60 2.17 10.01
N ILE A 93 0.84 3.17 9.16
CA ILE A 93 1.04 3.02 7.71
C ILE A 93 2.51 3.22 7.35
N ILE A 94 3.03 2.37 6.47
CA ILE A 94 4.32 2.55 5.81
C ILE A 94 4.08 2.67 4.31
N PRO A 95 4.34 3.84 3.69
CA PRO A 95 4.39 3.96 2.23
C PRO A 95 5.66 3.29 1.70
N VAL A 96 5.51 2.47 0.65
CA VAL A 96 6.59 1.66 0.07
C VAL A 96 6.59 1.83 -1.44
N PHE A 97 7.73 2.21 -1.98
CA PHE A 97 8.05 2.20 -3.40
C PHE A 97 8.88 0.96 -3.71
N VAL A 98 8.42 0.09 -4.61
CA VAL A 98 9.14 -1.10 -5.06
C VAL A 98 9.62 -0.87 -6.47
N SER A 99 10.94 -0.88 -6.66
CA SER A 99 11.51 -0.76 -8.01
C SER A 99 11.23 -1.99 -8.85
N VAL A 100 10.84 -1.74 -10.10
CA VAL A 100 10.71 -2.77 -11.16
C VAL A 100 11.91 -2.77 -12.11
N ASP A 101 12.93 -1.94 -11.84
CA ASP A 101 14.13 -1.79 -12.64
C ASP A 101 15.41 -1.90 -11.79
N PRO A 102 15.73 -3.09 -11.30
CA PRO A 102 16.86 -3.29 -10.40
C PRO A 102 18.24 -3.01 -11.04
N GLU A 103 18.31 -2.97 -12.37
CA GLU A 103 19.56 -2.67 -13.08
C GLU A 103 19.99 -1.22 -12.85
N ARG A 104 19.05 -0.26 -12.82
CA ARG A 104 19.33 1.18 -12.65
C ARG A 104 19.00 1.69 -11.25
N ASP A 105 17.99 1.12 -10.60
CA ASP A 105 17.53 1.56 -9.28
C ASP A 105 18.34 0.92 -8.16
N THR A 106 19.58 1.38 -8.00
CA THR A 106 20.40 0.99 -6.84
C THR A 106 19.85 1.58 -5.55
N SER A 107 20.28 1.07 -4.39
CA SER A 107 19.91 1.65 -3.08
C SER A 107 20.21 3.14 -2.98
N ALA A 108 21.34 3.59 -3.55
CA ALA A 108 21.72 5.00 -3.54
C ALA A 108 20.77 5.86 -4.39
N VAL A 109 20.36 5.38 -5.56
CA VAL A 109 19.38 6.04 -6.43
C VAL A 109 18.02 6.11 -5.76
N LEU A 110 17.56 5.00 -5.17
CA LEU A 110 16.31 4.97 -4.41
C LEU A 110 16.33 5.92 -3.22
N LYS A 111 17.47 6.06 -2.54
CA LYS A 111 17.61 6.99 -1.42
C LYS A 111 17.38 8.44 -1.84
N GLN A 112 17.94 8.84 -2.97
CA GLN A 112 17.72 10.18 -3.53
C GLN A 112 16.27 10.36 -3.95
N PHE A 113 15.72 9.37 -4.64
CA PHE A 113 14.33 9.40 -5.10
C PHE A 113 13.33 9.51 -3.94
N THR A 114 13.39 8.61 -2.97
CA THR A 114 12.45 8.61 -1.84
C THR A 114 12.54 9.86 -0.98
N ALA A 115 13.76 10.39 -0.76
CA ALA A 115 13.99 11.60 0.01
C ALA A 115 13.34 12.85 -0.62
N ALA A 116 13.13 12.85 -1.94
CA ALA A 116 12.45 13.96 -2.64
C ALA A 116 10.95 14.04 -2.32
N PHE A 117 10.35 12.94 -1.84
CA PHE A 117 8.91 12.88 -1.54
C PHE A 117 8.61 12.93 -0.04
N ASP A 118 9.06 11.94 0.72
CA ASP A 118 8.73 11.85 2.15
C ASP A 118 9.76 11.00 2.91
N PRO A 119 10.20 11.42 4.11
CA PRO A 119 11.11 10.62 4.92
C PRO A 119 10.52 9.26 5.36
N ALA A 120 9.18 9.13 5.38
CA ALA A 120 8.51 7.86 5.71
C ALA A 120 8.46 6.89 4.52
N LEU A 121 8.73 7.36 3.29
CA LEU A 121 8.70 6.52 2.09
C LEU A 121 9.89 5.56 2.08
N VAL A 122 9.59 4.27 2.13
CA VAL A 122 10.59 3.20 2.02
C VAL A 122 10.74 2.80 0.56
N GLY A 123 11.96 2.90 0.02
CA GLY A 123 12.31 2.40 -1.32
C GLY A 123 12.89 0.99 -1.23
N LEU A 124 12.42 0.08 -2.05
CA LEU A 124 12.89 -1.29 -2.12
C LEU A 124 13.36 -1.63 -3.53
N THR A 125 14.52 -2.29 -3.63
CA THR A 125 15.09 -2.88 -4.83
C THR A 125 15.62 -4.27 -4.51
N GLY A 126 16.24 -4.95 -5.45
CA GLY A 126 16.82 -6.28 -5.22
C GLY A 126 17.56 -6.81 -6.43
N THR A 127 17.81 -8.12 -6.49
CA THR A 127 18.22 -8.77 -7.72
C THR A 127 17.05 -8.86 -8.71
N SER A 128 17.34 -9.09 -9.98
CA SER A 128 16.30 -9.28 -11.00
C SER A 128 15.33 -10.41 -10.63
N GLU A 129 15.81 -11.49 -10.01
CA GLU A 129 15.00 -12.62 -9.56
C GLU A 129 14.10 -12.23 -8.39
N GLN A 130 14.60 -11.44 -7.44
CA GLN A 130 13.84 -10.95 -6.30
C GLN A 130 12.73 -10.00 -6.75
N VAL A 131 13.03 -9.09 -7.68
CA VAL A 131 12.04 -8.17 -8.27
C VAL A 131 11.01 -8.94 -9.08
N ALA A 132 11.42 -9.92 -9.90
CA ALA A 132 10.49 -10.78 -10.63
C ALA A 132 9.57 -11.58 -9.70
N ALA A 133 10.09 -12.06 -8.57
CA ALA A 133 9.29 -12.79 -7.58
C ALA A 133 8.22 -11.91 -6.94
N ILE A 134 8.57 -10.70 -6.49
CA ILE A 134 7.60 -9.80 -5.86
C ILE A 134 6.58 -9.25 -6.86
N THR A 135 6.99 -8.88 -8.08
CA THR A 135 6.05 -8.41 -9.11
C THR A 135 5.05 -9.50 -9.48
N LYS A 136 5.50 -10.76 -9.60
CA LYS A 136 4.61 -11.91 -9.80
C LYS A 136 3.64 -12.08 -8.62
N ALA A 137 4.11 -11.99 -7.37
CA ALA A 137 3.28 -12.14 -6.18
C ALA A 137 2.19 -11.05 -6.07
N TYR A 138 2.46 -9.85 -6.57
CA TYR A 138 1.52 -8.74 -6.60
C TYR A 138 0.74 -8.62 -7.92
N GLY A 139 0.93 -9.54 -8.87
CA GLY A 139 0.27 -9.49 -10.17
C GLY A 139 0.66 -8.28 -11.04
N VAL A 140 1.86 -7.73 -10.80
CA VAL A 140 2.39 -6.59 -11.56
C VAL A 140 3.07 -7.11 -12.82
N VAL A 141 2.58 -6.70 -13.98
CA VAL A 141 3.22 -6.96 -15.28
C VAL A 141 4.36 -5.97 -15.48
N VAL A 142 5.50 -6.45 -15.92
CA VAL A 142 6.69 -5.63 -16.21
C VAL A 142 7.25 -6.03 -17.57
N GLN A 143 7.47 -5.05 -18.45
CA GLN A 143 8.04 -5.26 -19.78
C GLN A 143 9.12 -4.22 -20.07
N ILE A 144 10.35 -4.67 -20.24
CA ILE A 144 11.49 -3.79 -20.55
C ILE A 144 11.53 -3.54 -22.06
N GLN A 145 11.51 -2.25 -22.45
CA GLN A 145 11.56 -1.78 -23.84
C GLN A 145 13.00 -1.35 -24.18
N LYS A 146 13.91 -2.33 -24.36
CA LYS A 146 15.30 -2.05 -24.78
C LYS A 146 15.34 -1.79 -26.29
N ILE A 147 15.94 -0.65 -26.68
CA ILE A 147 16.21 -0.32 -28.09
C ILE A 147 17.69 -0.59 -28.34
N ALA A 148 17.99 -1.38 -29.37
CA ALA A 148 19.37 -1.73 -29.70
C ALA A 148 20.23 -0.46 -29.87
N GLY A 149 21.38 -0.42 -29.22
CA GLY A 149 22.31 0.72 -29.27
C GLY A 149 21.91 1.94 -28.43
N ASN A 150 20.77 1.92 -27.71
CA ASN A 150 20.37 2.98 -26.80
C ASN A 150 20.50 2.51 -25.34
N PRO A 151 21.34 3.13 -24.49
CA PRO A 151 21.44 2.79 -23.08
C PRO A 151 20.17 3.22 -22.29
N ASN A 152 19.39 4.14 -22.83
CA ASN A 152 18.15 4.60 -22.22
C ASN A 152 17.00 3.71 -22.71
N TYR A 153 16.44 2.91 -21.80
CA TYR A 153 15.28 2.09 -22.07
C TYR A 153 14.10 2.51 -21.17
N LEU A 154 12.89 2.20 -21.59
CA LEU A 154 11.68 2.37 -20.81
C LEU A 154 11.24 1.04 -20.22
N VAL A 155 10.54 1.10 -19.11
CA VAL A 155 9.93 -0.08 -18.48
C VAL A 155 8.43 0.15 -18.39
N ASP A 156 7.68 -0.60 -19.20
CA ASP A 156 6.22 -0.64 -19.08
C ASP A 156 5.87 -1.51 -17.89
N HIS A 157 4.99 -1.02 -17.03
CA HIS A 157 4.53 -1.78 -15.87
C HIS A 157 3.09 -1.46 -15.50
N SER A 158 2.42 -2.38 -14.81
CA SER A 158 1.11 -2.13 -14.24
C SER A 158 1.19 -0.99 -13.23
N ARG A 159 0.41 0.06 -13.43
CA ARG A 159 0.27 1.17 -12.49
C ARG A 159 -0.71 0.78 -11.38
N ALA A 160 -0.24 0.09 -10.37
CA ALA A 160 -1.06 -0.37 -9.26
C ALA A 160 -0.47 0.11 -7.93
N ALA A 161 -1.31 0.74 -7.11
CA ALA A 161 -1.01 1.06 -5.72
C ALA A 161 -1.92 0.22 -4.82
N TYR A 162 -1.33 -0.67 -4.04
CA TYR A 162 -2.07 -1.57 -3.15
C TYR A 162 -2.06 -1.04 -1.73
N LEU A 163 -3.22 -1.03 -1.07
CA LEU A 163 -3.29 -0.94 0.37
C LEU A 163 -3.32 -2.36 0.94
N MET A 164 -2.32 -2.69 1.78
CA MET A 164 -2.21 -3.98 2.45
C MET A 164 -2.50 -3.82 3.94
N ASP A 165 -3.09 -4.83 4.55
CA ASP A 165 -3.36 -4.88 5.99
C ASP A 165 -2.09 -5.21 6.81
N PRO A 166 -2.16 -5.19 8.15
CA PRO A 166 -1.04 -5.53 9.02
C PRO A 166 -0.49 -6.97 8.85
N ASP A 167 -1.30 -7.89 8.36
CA ASP A 167 -0.91 -9.29 8.08
C ASP A 167 -0.35 -9.46 6.67
N GLY A 168 -0.36 -8.40 5.85
CA GLY A 168 0.10 -8.44 4.46
C GLY A 168 -0.94 -8.93 3.46
N LYS A 169 -2.21 -8.95 3.83
CA LYS A 169 -3.32 -9.27 2.92
C LYS A 169 -3.77 -8.01 2.18
N PRO A 170 -4.22 -8.13 0.93
CA PRO A 170 -4.67 -6.98 0.15
C PRO A 170 -6.04 -6.49 0.65
N ILE A 171 -6.17 -5.17 0.78
CA ILE A 171 -7.43 -4.50 1.14
C ILE A 171 -8.09 -3.90 -0.10
N ALA A 172 -7.36 -3.03 -0.80
CA ALA A 172 -7.88 -2.24 -1.92
C ALA A 172 -6.77 -1.79 -2.86
N LEU A 173 -7.15 -1.38 -4.07
CA LEU A 173 -6.33 -0.52 -4.91
C LEU A 173 -6.59 0.93 -4.53
N LEU A 174 -5.54 1.71 -4.39
CA LEU A 174 -5.63 3.16 -4.26
C LEU A 174 -5.53 3.79 -5.65
N SER A 175 -6.38 4.78 -5.93
CA SER A 175 -6.32 5.54 -7.19
C SER A 175 -5.14 6.52 -7.11
N GLN A 176 -3.98 6.11 -7.59
CA GLN A 176 -2.72 6.86 -7.51
C GLN A 176 -2.73 8.17 -8.31
N ASP A 177 -3.65 8.32 -9.25
CA ASP A 177 -3.90 9.55 -10.02
C ASP A 177 -5.01 10.44 -9.43
N ALA A 178 -5.63 10.01 -8.33
CA ALA A 178 -6.67 10.78 -7.66
C ALA A 178 -6.10 11.97 -6.86
N LYS A 179 -6.97 12.94 -6.59
CA LYS A 179 -6.64 14.04 -5.67
C LYS A 179 -6.29 13.50 -4.27
N PRO A 180 -5.36 14.15 -3.54
CA PRO A 180 -4.91 13.68 -2.22
C PRO A 180 -6.04 13.40 -1.22
N GLY A 181 -7.12 14.21 -1.25
CA GLY A 181 -8.29 14.01 -0.37
C GLY A 181 -9.06 12.71 -0.64
N VAL A 182 -9.08 12.22 -1.89
CA VAL A 182 -9.71 10.93 -2.24
C VAL A 182 -8.89 9.79 -1.66
N ILE A 183 -7.56 9.84 -1.84
CA ILE A 183 -6.65 8.83 -1.27
C ILE A 183 -6.74 8.83 0.26
N ALA A 184 -6.74 9.99 0.90
CA ALA A 184 -6.92 10.11 2.35
C ALA A 184 -8.26 9.53 2.82
N GLY A 185 -9.34 9.73 2.05
CA GLY A 185 -10.65 9.13 2.31
C GLY A 185 -10.62 7.61 2.26
N GLU A 186 -9.96 7.01 1.27
CA GLU A 186 -9.78 5.55 1.18
C GLU A 186 -8.94 5.02 2.36
N LEU A 187 -7.86 5.70 2.73
CA LEU A 187 -7.08 5.34 3.91
C LEU A 187 -7.93 5.41 5.19
N SER A 188 -8.73 6.46 5.34
CA SER A 188 -9.63 6.62 6.51
C SER A 188 -10.67 5.51 6.63
N LYS A 189 -11.13 4.98 5.52
CA LYS A 189 -12.11 3.88 5.46
C LYS A 189 -11.52 2.56 5.95
N TRP A 190 -10.28 2.25 5.59
CA TRP A 190 -9.70 0.93 5.75
C TRP A 190 -8.68 0.80 6.88
N VAL A 191 -7.93 1.83 7.20
CA VAL A 191 -6.95 1.83 8.29
C VAL A 191 -7.68 1.98 9.63
N LYS A 192 -7.41 1.08 10.57
CA LYS A 192 -8.09 1.03 11.89
C LYS A 192 -7.11 1.31 13.04
#